data_d48512c7dc6890e0b27c0f713e19036a
#
_entry.id   d48512c7dc6890e0b27c0f713e19036a
#
_cell.length_a   1.000
_cell.length_b   1.000
_cell.length_c   1.000
_cell.angle_alpha   90.00
_cell.angle_beta   90.00
_cell.angle_gamma   90.00
#
_symmetry.space_group_name_H-M   'P 1'
#
loop_
_entity.id
_entity.type
_entity.pdbx_description
1 polymer ?
#
loop_
_entity_poly.entity_id
_entity_poly.type
_entity_poly.pdbx_seq_one_letter_code
_entity_poly.pdbx_strand_id
1 'polypeptide(L)'
;MAKKGIDISRYQGKPDFSKLKNEVDFVILQAGFGRYAGQKDSEFERSYAECKKYGIPVGAYWFSYATSPQDAIYEATACIEAIKGKKFEYPIYFDIEGQACSGDVSGKCVNFCNELEKKGYFAGIYISRSPAQSFLSKEVCANYALWLAEYGGVLNWGGSVGMWQNSDSGRFSGISGNVDTDICYIDYPTLIKSAGLNGYDPEPKGKLDTVAWYKKGDKDKPGEHGIFCMKQRLKALGYTSLDDSGGFGGGTEKAVKDVQRLARYDETGEVGENFIKLIMK
;
A
#
# COMPACT_ATOMS: atom_id res chain seq x y z
N MET A 1 -5.43 14.49 -2.32
CA MET A 1 -4.22 15.35 -2.12
C MET A 1 -3.11 14.46 -1.58
N ALA A 2 -1.87 14.68 -2.02
CA ALA A 2 -0.72 13.97 -1.47
C ALA A 2 -0.56 14.28 0.03
N LYS A 3 -0.14 13.27 0.79
CA LYS A 3 0.08 13.35 2.24
C LYS A 3 1.57 13.50 2.54
N LYS A 4 1.91 14.27 3.56
CA LYS A 4 3.30 14.47 3.99
C LYS A 4 3.57 13.70 5.27
N GLY A 5 4.65 12.97 5.31
CA GLY A 5 5.06 12.17 6.46
C GLY A 5 6.55 12.22 6.72
N ILE A 6 6.93 11.44 7.69
CA ILE A 6 8.33 11.19 8.07
C ILE A 6 8.51 9.71 8.36
N ASP A 7 9.72 9.22 8.20
CA ASP A 7 10.10 7.94 8.77
C ASP A 7 11.15 8.11 9.87
N ILE A 8 11.05 7.29 10.90
CA ILE A 8 11.87 7.40 12.11
C ILE A 8 12.24 6.03 12.68
N SER A 9 13.34 6.02 13.39
CA SER A 9 13.88 4.88 14.14
C SER A 9 14.42 5.35 15.51
N ARG A 10 15.11 4.47 16.21
CA ARG A 10 15.86 4.81 17.42
C ARG A 10 16.86 5.97 17.23
N TYR A 11 17.29 6.23 16.00
CA TYR A 11 18.26 7.31 15.72
C TYR A 11 17.68 8.71 15.90
N GLN A 12 16.35 8.89 15.82
CA GLN A 12 15.68 10.15 16.16
C GLN A 12 15.43 10.29 17.66
N GLY A 13 15.83 9.30 18.47
CA GLY A 13 15.71 9.33 19.93
C GLY A 13 14.25 9.30 20.41
N LYS A 14 13.87 10.30 21.19
CA LYS A 14 12.51 10.38 21.76
C LYS A 14 11.76 11.60 21.22
N PRO A 15 11.16 11.53 20.02
CA PRO A 15 10.38 12.63 19.48
C PRO A 15 9.23 13.06 20.38
N ASP A 16 8.88 14.35 20.34
CA ASP A 16 7.69 14.91 20.97
C ASP A 16 6.51 14.86 19.98
N PHE A 17 5.76 13.77 20.03
CA PHE A 17 4.61 13.54 19.14
C PHE A 17 3.45 14.52 19.38
N SER A 18 3.41 15.20 20.54
CA SER A 18 2.40 16.24 20.78
C SER A 18 2.58 17.45 19.84
N LYS A 19 3.81 17.70 19.40
CA LYS A 19 4.15 18.72 18.39
C LYS A 19 4.02 18.17 16.98
N LEU A 20 4.57 16.99 16.72
CA LEU A 20 4.57 16.35 15.41
C LEU A 20 3.17 16.18 14.80
N LYS A 21 2.13 15.91 15.61
CA LYS A 21 0.75 15.69 15.14
C LYS A 21 0.17 16.81 14.29
N ASN A 22 0.74 18.02 14.37
CA ASN A 22 0.28 19.18 13.61
C ASN A 22 1.14 19.45 12.36
N GLU A 23 2.24 18.70 12.19
CA GLU A 23 3.22 18.95 11.14
C GLU A 23 3.29 17.81 10.11
N VAL A 24 2.80 16.60 10.49
CA VAL A 24 2.84 15.43 9.64
C VAL A 24 1.46 14.79 9.52
N ASP A 25 1.16 14.23 8.35
CA ASP A 25 -0.06 13.45 8.10
C ASP A 25 0.11 11.98 8.55
N PHE A 26 1.34 11.47 8.61
CA PHE A 26 1.65 10.08 8.99
C PHE A 26 3.12 9.91 9.42
N VAL A 27 3.39 8.78 10.06
CA VAL A 27 4.76 8.37 10.44
C VAL A 27 4.97 6.90 10.05
N ILE A 28 6.13 6.59 9.46
CA ILE A 28 6.59 5.22 9.24
C ILE A 28 7.66 4.90 10.28
N LEU A 29 7.48 3.83 11.05
CA LEU A 29 8.35 3.47 12.16
C LEU A 29 9.25 2.29 11.81
N GLN A 30 10.54 2.36 12.13
CA GLN A 30 11.36 1.16 12.14
C GLN A 30 10.81 0.18 13.19
N ALA A 31 10.28 -0.97 12.74
CA ALA A 31 9.86 -2.01 13.66
C ALA A 31 11.05 -2.85 14.17
N GLY A 32 12.07 -2.98 13.32
CA GLY A 32 13.28 -3.71 13.65
C GLY A 32 14.13 -4.00 12.41
N PHE A 33 15.00 -5.00 12.52
CA PHE A 33 15.96 -5.35 11.46
C PHE A 33 16.42 -6.80 11.57
N GLY A 34 16.86 -7.38 10.44
CA GLY A 34 17.46 -8.70 10.40
C GLY A 34 16.49 -9.84 10.72
N ARG A 35 17.00 -11.04 11.00
CA ARG A 35 16.24 -12.29 11.02
C ARG A 35 15.87 -12.84 12.41
N TYR A 36 16.21 -12.12 13.47
CA TYR A 36 15.95 -12.58 14.83
C TYR A 36 14.90 -11.72 15.54
N ALA A 37 13.97 -12.34 16.25
CA ALA A 37 12.90 -11.66 16.99
C ALA A 37 13.41 -10.60 18.00
N GLY A 38 14.63 -10.78 18.52
CA GLY A 38 15.26 -9.82 19.44
C GLY A 38 15.78 -8.53 18.77
N GLN A 39 15.72 -8.44 17.44
CA GLN A 39 16.21 -7.29 16.67
C GLN A 39 15.11 -6.24 16.43
N LYS A 40 14.18 -6.10 17.37
CA LYS A 40 13.20 -5.00 17.37
C LYS A 40 13.92 -3.67 17.63
N ASP A 41 13.47 -2.60 16.95
CA ASP A 41 13.95 -1.25 17.26
C ASP A 41 13.57 -0.84 18.68
N SER A 42 14.51 -0.25 19.44
CA SER A 42 14.33 0.04 20.87
C SER A 42 13.26 1.11 21.15
N GLU A 43 12.99 2.01 20.20
CA GLU A 43 11.98 3.05 20.33
C GLU A 43 10.64 2.71 19.65
N PHE A 44 10.54 1.56 18.97
CA PHE A 44 9.36 1.18 18.22
C PHE A 44 8.08 1.17 19.06
N GLU A 45 8.09 0.49 20.21
CA GLU A 45 6.91 0.36 21.06
C GLU A 45 6.43 1.71 21.58
N ARG A 46 7.38 2.54 22.04
CA ARG A 46 7.09 3.90 22.52
C ARG A 46 6.52 4.75 21.38
N SER A 47 7.20 4.79 20.25
CA SER A 47 6.80 5.63 19.10
C SER A 47 5.45 5.21 18.55
N TYR A 48 5.18 3.90 18.48
CA TYR A 48 3.87 3.39 18.11
C TYR A 48 2.78 3.84 19.08
N ALA A 49 2.99 3.69 20.38
CA ALA A 49 2.03 4.10 21.40
C ALA A 49 1.74 5.62 21.35
N GLU A 50 2.77 6.44 21.16
CA GLU A 50 2.62 7.89 21.03
C GLU A 50 1.90 8.28 19.72
N CYS A 51 2.18 7.65 18.58
CA CYS A 51 1.41 7.85 17.35
C CYS A 51 -0.08 7.57 17.59
N LYS A 52 -0.43 6.45 18.21
CA LYS A 52 -1.82 6.10 18.50
C LYS A 52 -2.47 7.07 19.48
N LYS A 53 -1.77 7.48 20.52
CA LYS A 53 -2.24 8.45 21.51
C LYS A 53 -2.59 9.81 20.89
N TYR A 54 -1.80 10.27 19.92
CA TYR A 54 -2.01 11.56 19.26
C TYR A 54 -2.78 11.46 17.95
N GLY A 55 -3.26 10.26 17.57
CA GLY A 55 -4.05 10.04 16.38
C GLY A 55 -3.27 10.20 15.07
N ILE A 56 -1.95 10.02 15.11
CA ILE A 56 -1.10 10.07 13.91
C ILE A 56 -1.17 8.71 13.23
N PRO A 57 -1.61 8.63 11.96
CA PRO A 57 -1.57 7.40 11.18
C PRO A 57 -0.16 6.83 11.08
N VAL A 58 -0.02 5.52 11.23
CA VAL A 58 1.29 4.87 11.35
C VAL A 58 1.43 3.68 10.40
N GLY A 59 2.61 3.56 9.79
CA GLY A 59 3.11 2.37 9.12
C GLY A 59 4.37 1.85 9.78
N ALA A 60 4.98 0.82 9.21
CA ALA A 60 6.24 0.31 9.72
C ALA A 60 7.18 -0.13 8.60
N TYR A 61 8.47 -0.20 8.89
CA TYR A 61 9.45 -0.83 8.02
C TYR A 61 10.35 -1.79 8.78
N TRP A 62 10.91 -2.76 8.06
CA TRP A 62 11.87 -3.74 8.56
C TRP A 62 13.15 -3.65 7.75
N PHE A 63 14.23 -3.23 8.39
CA PHE A 63 15.53 -3.06 7.75
C PHE A 63 16.17 -4.43 7.46
N SER A 64 16.53 -4.67 6.20
CA SER A 64 17.00 -5.98 5.75
C SER A 64 18.50 -6.13 5.80
N TYR A 65 18.94 -7.31 6.25
CA TYR A 65 20.27 -7.86 6.07
C TYR A 65 20.25 -9.16 5.23
N ALA A 66 19.13 -9.45 4.55
CA ALA A 66 18.96 -10.68 3.80
C ALA A 66 19.99 -10.80 2.66
N THR A 67 20.68 -11.92 2.61
CA THR A 67 21.63 -12.25 1.55
C THR A 67 21.02 -13.21 0.52
N SER A 68 19.88 -13.81 0.84
CA SER A 68 19.13 -14.75 -0.01
C SER A 68 17.61 -14.55 0.13
N PRO A 69 16.81 -15.04 -0.82
CA PRO A 69 15.33 -15.07 -0.67
C PRO A 69 14.86 -15.84 0.57
N GLN A 70 15.61 -16.85 1.01
CA GLN A 70 15.29 -17.59 2.24
C GLN A 70 15.51 -16.75 3.50
N ASP A 71 16.58 -15.93 3.54
CA ASP A 71 16.81 -15.00 4.67
C ASP A 71 15.64 -14.00 4.82
N ALA A 72 15.10 -13.52 3.69
CA ALA A 72 13.95 -12.62 3.69
C ALA A 72 12.70 -13.25 4.33
N ILE A 73 12.49 -14.56 4.21
CA ILE A 73 11.42 -15.28 4.94
C ILE A 73 11.66 -15.26 6.46
N TYR A 74 12.90 -15.45 6.89
CA TYR A 74 13.23 -15.35 8.33
C TYR A 74 13.04 -13.94 8.84
N GLU A 75 13.42 -12.92 8.07
CA GLU A 75 13.21 -11.52 8.43
C GLU A 75 11.71 -11.17 8.47
N ALA A 76 10.92 -11.66 7.52
CA ALA A 76 9.46 -11.50 7.55
C ALA A 76 8.84 -12.12 8.82
N THR A 77 9.31 -13.29 9.23
CA THR A 77 8.85 -13.95 10.45
C THR A 77 9.16 -13.10 11.69
N ALA A 78 10.37 -12.55 11.77
CA ALA A 78 10.77 -11.67 12.86
C ALA A 78 9.97 -10.35 12.87
N CYS A 79 9.74 -9.77 11.70
CA CYS A 79 8.90 -8.58 11.53
C CYS A 79 7.47 -8.83 12.01
N ILE A 80 6.83 -9.92 11.55
CA ILE A 80 5.46 -10.30 11.93
C ILE A 80 5.34 -10.44 13.45
N GLU A 81 6.29 -11.07 14.11
CA GLU A 81 6.26 -11.19 15.57
C GLU A 81 6.42 -9.83 16.28
N ALA A 82 7.27 -8.94 15.74
CA ALA A 82 7.48 -7.61 16.29
C ALA A 82 6.23 -6.70 16.20
N ILE A 83 5.46 -6.83 15.12
CA ILE A 83 4.28 -5.98 14.85
C ILE A 83 2.95 -6.61 15.30
N LYS A 84 2.98 -7.83 15.79
CA LYS A 84 1.80 -8.61 16.19
C LYS A 84 0.89 -7.86 17.18
N GLY A 85 -0.43 -7.92 16.94
CA GLY A 85 -1.43 -7.28 17.78
C GLY A 85 -1.54 -5.76 17.61
N LYS A 86 -0.80 -5.18 16.70
CA LYS A 86 -0.85 -3.75 16.38
C LYS A 86 -1.69 -3.47 15.13
N LYS A 87 -2.18 -2.24 15.01
CA LYS A 87 -2.95 -1.76 13.86
C LYS A 87 -2.17 -0.66 13.13
N PHE A 88 -2.02 -0.79 11.81
CA PHE A 88 -1.28 0.16 11.00
C PHE A 88 -2.15 0.70 9.85
N GLU A 89 -2.20 2.01 9.70
CA GLU A 89 -2.92 2.66 8.62
C GLU A 89 -2.13 2.73 7.31
N TYR A 90 -0.83 2.51 7.38
CA TYR A 90 0.09 2.48 6.25
C TYR A 90 0.69 1.08 6.09
N PRO A 91 1.28 0.76 4.92
CA PRO A 91 1.89 -0.55 4.67
C PRO A 91 3.00 -0.91 5.66
N ILE A 92 3.34 -2.21 5.68
CA ILE A 92 4.55 -2.72 6.30
C ILE A 92 5.58 -2.92 5.20
N TYR A 93 6.67 -2.18 5.25
CA TYR A 93 7.66 -2.14 4.19
C TYR A 93 8.87 -3.02 4.49
N PHE A 94 9.31 -3.74 3.46
CA PHE A 94 10.63 -4.36 3.43
C PHE A 94 11.63 -3.31 2.97
N ASP A 95 12.50 -2.89 3.85
CA ASP A 95 13.54 -1.90 3.59
C ASP A 95 14.80 -2.63 3.11
N ILE A 96 14.99 -2.58 1.78
CA ILE A 96 16.11 -3.28 1.13
C ILE A 96 17.09 -2.28 0.53
N GLU A 97 18.23 -2.12 1.21
CA GLU A 97 19.27 -1.19 0.82
C GLU A 97 20.68 -1.72 1.13
N GLY A 98 21.71 -0.98 0.74
CA GLY A 98 23.11 -1.32 1.00
C GLY A 98 23.47 -2.72 0.52
N GLN A 99 24.02 -3.54 1.41
CA GLN A 99 24.46 -4.92 1.08
C GLN A 99 23.31 -5.86 0.70
N ALA A 100 22.10 -5.59 1.21
CA ALA A 100 20.92 -6.37 0.86
C ALA A 100 20.49 -6.17 -0.61
N CYS A 101 20.89 -5.06 -1.25
CA CYS A 101 20.68 -4.80 -2.68
C CYS A 101 21.68 -5.55 -3.56
N SER A 102 21.84 -6.86 -3.37
CA SER A 102 22.72 -7.73 -4.17
C SER A 102 22.07 -9.09 -4.43
N GLY A 103 22.50 -9.79 -5.45
CA GLY A 103 21.95 -11.10 -5.83
C GLY A 103 20.49 -11.00 -6.27
N ASP A 104 19.65 -11.93 -5.84
CA ASP A 104 18.22 -11.97 -6.19
C ASP A 104 17.38 -11.02 -5.31
N VAL A 105 17.46 -9.73 -5.59
CA VAL A 105 16.72 -8.67 -4.87
C VAL A 105 15.20 -8.84 -5.05
N SER A 106 14.75 -9.12 -6.27
CA SER A 106 13.32 -9.34 -6.55
C SER A 106 12.78 -10.54 -5.76
N GLY A 107 13.50 -11.65 -5.72
CA GLY A 107 13.09 -12.84 -4.97
C GLY A 107 13.05 -12.59 -3.46
N LYS A 108 13.97 -11.80 -2.91
CA LYS A 108 13.93 -11.37 -1.50
C LYS A 108 12.68 -10.54 -1.20
N CYS A 109 12.39 -9.55 -2.04
CA CYS A 109 11.19 -8.72 -1.89
C CYS A 109 9.90 -9.55 -1.96
N VAL A 110 9.78 -10.42 -2.96
CA VAL A 110 8.61 -11.31 -3.12
C VAL A 110 8.42 -12.20 -1.89
N ASN A 111 9.48 -12.82 -1.39
CA ASN A 111 9.39 -13.72 -0.25
C ASN A 111 8.99 -13.01 1.02
N PHE A 112 9.60 -11.86 1.33
CA PHE A 112 9.22 -11.07 2.49
C PHE A 112 7.76 -10.61 2.41
N CYS A 113 7.37 -10.00 1.31
CA CYS A 113 6.01 -9.47 1.13
C CYS A 113 4.96 -10.58 1.18
N ASN A 114 5.19 -11.71 0.52
CA ASN A 114 4.27 -12.85 0.55
C ASN A 114 4.03 -13.38 1.97
N GLU A 115 5.06 -13.45 2.82
CA GLU A 115 4.89 -13.90 4.20
C GLU A 115 4.04 -12.91 5.02
N LEU A 116 4.22 -11.59 4.81
CA LEU A 116 3.37 -10.57 5.41
C LEU A 116 1.91 -10.68 4.94
N GLU A 117 1.69 -10.81 3.63
CA GLU A 117 0.35 -10.91 3.04
C GLU A 117 -0.41 -12.15 3.51
N LYS A 118 0.27 -13.30 3.65
CA LYS A 118 -0.30 -14.52 4.25
C LYS A 118 -0.82 -14.30 5.68
N LYS A 119 -0.32 -13.29 6.37
CA LYS A 119 -0.74 -12.93 7.73
C LYS A 119 -1.70 -11.73 7.77
N GLY A 120 -2.18 -11.28 6.61
CA GLY A 120 -3.14 -10.20 6.50
C GLY A 120 -2.52 -8.80 6.64
N TYR A 121 -1.23 -8.66 6.38
CA TYR A 121 -0.61 -7.35 6.30
C TYR A 121 -0.55 -6.83 4.86
N PHE A 122 -0.70 -5.54 4.70
CA PHE A 122 -0.49 -4.84 3.43
C PHE A 122 1.01 -4.61 3.26
N ALA A 123 1.64 -5.37 2.38
CA ALA A 123 3.07 -5.36 2.20
C ALA A 123 3.55 -4.29 1.20
N GLY A 124 4.75 -3.78 1.40
CA GLY A 124 5.42 -2.86 0.51
C GLY A 124 6.93 -3.05 0.50
N ILE A 125 7.59 -2.32 -0.39
CA ILE A 125 9.03 -2.35 -0.59
C ILE A 125 9.54 -0.92 -0.52
N TYR A 126 10.51 -0.67 0.37
CA TYR A 126 11.34 0.53 0.33
C TYR A 126 12.67 0.20 -0.33
N ILE A 127 13.06 1.04 -1.27
CA ILE A 127 14.31 0.91 -2.02
C ILE A 127 14.67 2.26 -2.66
N SER A 128 15.97 2.54 -2.78
CA SER A 128 16.44 3.69 -3.54
C SER A 128 16.22 3.50 -5.05
N ARG A 129 16.01 4.62 -5.78
CA ARG A 129 15.71 4.60 -7.23
C ARG A 129 16.69 3.80 -8.06
N SER A 130 18.00 4.01 -7.90
CA SER A 130 19.01 3.34 -8.71
C SER A 130 19.02 1.82 -8.54
N PRO A 131 19.04 1.28 -7.30
CA PRO A 131 18.84 -0.16 -7.08
C PRO A 131 17.50 -0.68 -7.60
N ALA A 132 16.40 0.07 -7.45
CA ALA A 132 15.10 -0.34 -7.97
C ALA A 132 15.13 -0.55 -9.49
N GLN A 133 15.73 0.38 -10.22
CA GLN A 133 15.90 0.26 -11.68
C GLN A 133 16.78 -0.92 -12.11
N SER A 134 17.75 -1.28 -11.28
CA SER A 134 18.72 -2.32 -11.61
C SER A 134 18.27 -3.73 -11.24
N PHE A 135 17.49 -3.87 -10.16
CA PHE A 135 17.26 -5.17 -9.51
C PHE A 135 15.80 -5.56 -9.35
N LEU A 136 14.85 -4.61 -9.38
CA LEU A 136 13.44 -4.96 -9.28
C LEU A 136 12.84 -5.27 -10.65
N SER A 137 12.11 -6.39 -10.73
CA SER A 137 11.30 -6.66 -11.91
C SER A 137 10.06 -5.75 -11.96
N LYS A 138 9.51 -5.54 -13.16
CA LYS A 138 8.30 -4.74 -13.34
C LYS A 138 7.11 -5.32 -12.58
N GLU A 139 7.02 -6.66 -12.51
CA GLU A 139 5.97 -7.36 -11.79
C GLU A 139 6.04 -7.09 -10.29
N VAL A 140 7.24 -7.09 -9.71
CA VAL A 140 7.44 -6.77 -8.28
C VAL A 140 7.02 -5.34 -8.00
N CYS A 141 7.43 -4.38 -8.84
CA CYS A 141 7.02 -2.98 -8.70
C CYS A 141 5.50 -2.76 -8.86
N ALA A 142 4.82 -3.62 -9.62
CA ALA A 142 3.38 -3.53 -9.84
C ALA A 142 2.54 -4.21 -8.76
N ASN A 143 3.07 -5.25 -8.10
CA ASN A 143 2.33 -6.08 -7.15
C ASN A 143 2.36 -5.57 -5.72
N TYR A 144 3.40 -4.81 -5.34
CA TYR A 144 3.58 -4.34 -3.95
C TYR A 144 3.60 -2.82 -3.88
N ALA A 145 3.24 -2.27 -2.72
CA ALA A 145 3.34 -0.84 -2.46
C ALA A 145 4.82 -0.40 -2.56
N LEU A 146 5.14 0.44 -3.55
CA LEU A 146 6.49 0.93 -3.72
C LEU A 146 6.69 2.25 -2.95
N TRP A 147 7.66 2.25 -2.04
CA TRP A 147 8.20 3.42 -1.36
C TRP A 147 9.61 3.65 -1.90
N LEU A 148 9.75 4.67 -2.72
CA LEU A 148 10.98 4.93 -3.47
C LEU A 148 11.76 6.09 -2.87
N ALA A 149 13.04 5.89 -2.58
CA ALA A 149 13.92 6.97 -2.17
C ALA A 149 14.64 7.59 -3.37
N GLU A 150 14.46 8.88 -3.54
CA GLU A 150 15.20 9.72 -4.47
C GLU A 150 15.22 11.15 -3.92
N TYR A 151 16.35 11.58 -3.39
CA TYR A 151 16.48 12.89 -2.78
C TYR A 151 16.56 13.99 -3.83
N GLY A 152 15.78 15.05 -3.63
CA GLY A 152 15.70 16.19 -4.53
C GLY A 152 14.29 16.69 -4.76
N GLY A 153 14.16 17.63 -5.68
CA GLY A 153 12.88 18.31 -5.96
C GLY A 153 11.95 17.56 -6.90
N VAL A 154 12.42 16.51 -7.58
CA VAL A 154 11.67 15.78 -8.62
C VAL A 154 11.90 14.28 -8.48
N LEU A 155 10.82 13.54 -8.57
CA LEU A 155 10.86 12.07 -8.64
C LEU A 155 11.00 11.63 -10.11
N ASN A 156 12.13 11.01 -10.46
CA ASN A 156 12.43 10.52 -11.81
C ASN A 156 12.18 9.02 -11.93
N TRP A 157 10.93 8.61 -11.78
CA TRP A 157 10.51 7.23 -11.88
C TRP A 157 9.43 7.05 -12.94
N GLY A 158 9.63 6.11 -13.85
CA GLY A 158 8.71 5.87 -14.98
C GLY A 158 7.51 4.98 -14.67
N GLY A 159 7.36 4.51 -13.44
CA GLY A 159 6.28 3.62 -12.99
C GLY A 159 5.42 4.25 -11.90
N SER A 160 4.49 3.46 -11.36
CA SER A 160 3.69 3.86 -10.20
C SER A 160 4.52 3.83 -8.93
N VAL A 161 4.39 4.88 -8.10
CA VAL A 161 5.00 4.98 -6.77
C VAL A 161 3.90 5.33 -5.78
N GLY A 162 3.81 4.56 -4.70
CA GLY A 162 2.85 4.83 -3.64
C GLY A 162 3.33 5.88 -2.65
N MET A 163 4.63 5.87 -2.36
CA MET A 163 5.28 6.83 -1.46
C MET A 163 6.68 7.17 -1.95
N TRP A 164 7.07 8.42 -1.79
CA TRP A 164 8.37 8.96 -2.18
C TRP A 164 9.09 9.53 -0.96
N GLN A 165 10.25 8.96 -0.59
CA GLN A 165 11.17 9.59 0.36
C GLN A 165 12.02 10.60 -0.41
N ASN A 166 11.78 11.87 -0.16
CA ASN A 166 12.31 12.95 -0.98
C ASN A 166 13.49 13.72 -0.36
N SER A 167 13.77 13.50 0.93
CA SER A 167 14.88 14.15 1.62
C SER A 167 15.24 13.41 2.92
N ASP A 168 16.49 13.50 3.32
CA ASP A 168 17.08 13.02 4.60
C ASP A 168 17.38 14.17 5.58
N SER A 169 16.93 15.37 5.29
CA SER A 169 17.34 16.59 6.01
C SER A 169 16.15 17.44 6.47
N GLY A 170 14.98 16.83 6.61
CA GLY A 170 13.79 17.48 7.17
C GLY A 170 14.01 17.99 8.60
N ARG A 171 13.25 19.02 8.98
CA ARG A 171 13.26 19.61 10.32
C ARG A 171 11.84 19.77 10.82
N PHE A 172 11.56 19.22 12.00
CA PHE A 172 10.24 19.24 12.61
C PHE A 172 10.35 19.63 14.09
N SER A 173 9.33 20.33 14.58
CA SER A 173 9.23 20.62 16.01
C SER A 173 9.03 19.30 16.77
N GLY A 174 9.88 19.06 17.76
CA GLY A 174 9.82 17.84 18.56
C GLY A 174 10.77 16.73 18.11
N ILE A 175 11.54 16.92 17.02
CA ILE A 175 12.67 16.06 16.66
C ILE A 175 13.95 16.88 16.68
N SER A 176 14.97 16.33 17.34
CA SER A 176 16.31 16.93 17.32
C SER A 176 17.11 16.35 16.16
N GLY A 177 17.63 17.22 15.30
CA GLY A 177 18.42 16.80 14.15
C GLY A 177 17.61 16.61 12.87
N ASN A 178 18.20 15.91 11.92
CA ASN A 178 17.59 15.60 10.64
C ASN A 178 16.63 14.42 10.75
N VAL A 179 15.63 14.43 9.88
CA VAL A 179 14.68 13.32 9.73
C VAL A 179 14.29 13.19 8.25
N ASP A 180 14.05 11.97 7.84
CA ASP A 180 13.62 11.65 6.49
C ASP A 180 12.18 12.12 6.25
N THR A 181 11.91 12.64 5.05
CA THR A 181 10.61 13.19 4.69
C THR A 181 10.01 12.43 3.52
N ASP A 182 8.68 12.22 3.60
CA ASP A 182 7.94 11.40 2.69
C ASP A 182 6.73 12.12 2.10
N ILE A 183 6.44 11.81 0.84
CA ILE A 183 5.23 12.21 0.14
C ILE A 183 4.47 10.95 -0.27
N CYS A 184 3.29 10.75 0.29
CA CYS A 184 2.43 9.62 -0.05
C CYS A 184 1.33 10.05 -1.03
N TYR A 185 1.17 9.30 -2.13
CA TYR A 185 0.23 9.58 -3.20
C TYR A 185 -1.04 8.73 -3.12
N ILE A 186 -1.02 7.67 -2.31
CA ILE A 186 -2.10 6.68 -2.17
C ILE A 186 -2.81 6.86 -0.83
N ASP A 187 -4.13 6.75 -0.82
CA ASP A 187 -4.91 6.72 0.43
C ASP A 187 -4.86 5.32 1.07
N TYR A 188 -3.67 4.96 1.59
CA TYR A 188 -3.47 3.69 2.28
C TYR A 188 -4.40 3.49 3.48
N PRO A 189 -4.69 4.51 4.33
CA PRO A 189 -5.60 4.32 5.44
C PRO A 189 -6.97 3.80 5.04
N THR A 190 -7.56 4.35 3.97
CA THR A 190 -8.85 3.86 3.45
C THR A 190 -8.72 2.46 2.87
N LEU A 191 -7.70 2.20 2.05
CA LEU A 191 -7.47 0.88 1.45
C LEU A 191 -7.27 -0.21 2.50
N ILE A 192 -6.41 0.02 3.48
CA ILE A 192 -6.05 -0.97 4.51
C ILE A 192 -7.23 -1.25 5.44
N LYS A 193 -7.94 -0.22 5.91
CA LYS A 193 -9.10 -0.40 6.81
C LYS A 193 -10.25 -1.10 6.11
N SER A 194 -10.65 -0.63 4.94
CA SER A 194 -11.71 -1.29 4.18
C SER A 194 -11.37 -2.73 3.82
N ALA A 195 -10.06 -3.00 3.65
CA ALA A 195 -9.47 -4.29 3.39
C ALA A 195 -9.44 -5.22 4.61
N GLY A 196 -9.64 -4.74 5.84
CA GLY A 196 -9.43 -5.52 7.05
C GLY A 196 -8.00 -6.05 7.15
N LEU A 197 -7.01 -5.26 6.69
CA LEU A 197 -5.60 -5.62 6.74
C LEU A 197 -4.91 -4.90 7.91
N ASN A 198 -3.65 -5.25 8.17
CA ASN A 198 -2.82 -4.61 9.20
C ASN A 198 -3.47 -4.60 10.59
N GLY A 199 -4.19 -5.67 10.94
CA GLY A 199 -4.85 -5.81 12.25
C GLY A 199 -6.21 -5.13 12.37
N TYR A 200 -6.72 -4.50 11.32
CA TYR A 200 -8.10 -4.03 11.28
C TYR A 200 -9.07 -5.17 10.97
N ASP A 201 -10.25 -5.08 11.54
CA ASP A 201 -11.36 -5.92 11.11
C ASP A 201 -11.85 -5.41 9.74
N PRO A 202 -12.19 -6.30 8.80
CA PRO A 202 -12.76 -5.86 7.54
C PRO A 202 -14.06 -5.11 7.81
N GLU A 203 -14.20 -3.96 7.17
CA GLU A 203 -15.51 -3.31 7.18
C GLU A 203 -16.56 -4.28 6.61
N PRO A 204 -17.77 -4.30 7.16
CA PRO A 204 -18.83 -5.13 6.61
C PRO A 204 -18.95 -4.87 5.12
N LYS A 205 -19.00 -5.93 4.31
CA LYS A 205 -19.26 -5.79 2.88
C LYS A 205 -20.59 -5.06 2.73
N GLY A 206 -20.53 -3.81 2.28
CA GLY A 206 -21.72 -3.03 1.98
C GLY A 206 -22.28 -3.42 0.61
N LYS A 207 -23.56 -3.22 0.40
CA LYS A 207 -24.08 -3.15 -0.96
C LYS A 207 -23.56 -1.86 -1.59
N LEU A 208 -22.81 -1.98 -2.68
CA LEU A 208 -22.31 -0.81 -3.42
C LEU A 208 -23.45 0.03 -3.96
N ASP A 209 -24.52 -0.64 -4.40
CA ASP A 209 -25.71 -0.04 -4.96
C ASP A 209 -26.98 -0.69 -4.39
N THR A 210 -27.98 0.14 -4.04
CA THR A 210 -29.29 -0.31 -3.61
C THR A 210 -30.27 -0.46 -4.79
N VAL A 211 -29.96 0.18 -5.92
CA VAL A 211 -30.74 0.12 -7.16
C VAL A 211 -29.78 -0.21 -8.29
N ALA A 212 -30.01 -1.35 -8.95
CA ALA A 212 -29.27 -1.75 -10.13
C ALA A 212 -29.79 -1.00 -11.36
N TRP A 213 -28.87 -0.37 -12.11
CA TRP A 213 -29.14 0.19 -13.44
C TRP A 213 -28.94 -0.85 -14.53
N TYR A 214 -27.90 -1.71 -14.40
CA TYR A 214 -27.54 -2.74 -15.35
C TYR A 214 -27.20 -4.06 -14.64
N LYS A 215 -27.60 -5.15 -15.26
CA LYS A 215 -27.29 -6.53 -14.83
C LYS A 215 -27.21 -7.47 -16.02
N LYS A 216 -26.77 -8.69 -15.78
CA LYS A 216 -26.68 -9.72 -16.82
C LYS A 216 -28.02 -9.92 -17.54
N GLY A 217 -27.94 -9.89 -18.85
CA GLY A 217 -29.10 -9.97 -19.75
C GLY A 217 -29.57 -8.64 -20.31
N ASP A 218 -29.18 -7.52 -19.67
CA ASP A 218 -29.54 -6.19 -20.16
C ASP A 218 -28.80 -5.83 -21.45
N LYS A 219 -29.40 -4.93 -22.22
CA LYS A 219 -28.84 -4.40 -23.46
C LYS A 219 -29.13 -2.91 -23.56
N ASP A 220 -28.18 -2.16 -24.09
CA ASP A 220 -28.42 -0.78 -24.49
C ASP A 220 -29.54 -0.72 -25.52
N LYS A 221 -30.49 0.19 -25.35
CA LYS A 221 -31.52 0.47 -26.35
C LYS A 221 -30.95 1.32 -27.48
N PRO A 222 -31.60 1.38 -28.65
CA PRO A 222 -31.18 2.26 -29.72
C PRO A 222 -31.02 3.71 -29.25
N GLY A 223 -29.80 4.24 -29.41
CA GLY A 223 -29.43 5.57 -28.93
C GLY A 223 -28.94 5.64 -27.47
N GLU A 224 -29.01 4.56 -26.73
CA GLU A 224 -28.41 4.44 -25.39
C GLU A 224 -27.05 3.72 -25.50
N HIS A 225 -26.06 4.18 -24.71
CA HIS A 225 -24.71 3.63 -24.74
C HIS A 225 -24.13 3.40 -23.33
N GLY A 226 -24.96 3.24 -22.32
CA GLY A 226 -24.53 3.14 -20.94
C GLY A 226 -23.69 1.90 -20.65
N ILE A 227 -24.13 0.72 -21.12
CA ILE A 227 -23.40 -0.55 -20.96
C ILE A 227 -22.12 -0.52 -21.80
N PHE A 228 -22.20 -0.04 -23.03
CA PHE A 228 -21.03 0.10 -23.90
C PHE A 228 -19.97 1.01 -23.27
N CYS A 229 -20.32 2.20 -22.79
CA CYS A 229 -19.40 3.13 -22.16
C CYS A 229 -18.78 2.55 -20.87
N MET A 230 -19.58 1.89 -20.06
CA MET A 230 -19.09 1.19 -18.88
C MET A 230 -18.06 0.11 -19.25
N LYS A 231 -18.31 -0.68 -20.29
CA LYS A 231 -17.37 -1.72 -20.76
C LYS A 231 -16.07 -1.10 -21.29
N GLN A 232 -16.12 0.04 -22.00
CA GLN A 232 -14.91 0.75 -22.43
C GLN A 232 -14.08 1.20 -21.20
N ARG A 233 -14.74 1.66 -20.13
CA ARG A 233 -14.04 2.02 -18.90
C ARG A 233 -13.44 0.79 -18.21
N LEU A 234 -14.15 -0.31 -18.13
CA LEU A 234 -13.62 -1.58 -17.60
C LEU A 234 -12.42 -2.08 -18.43
N LYS A 235 -12.44 -1.95 -19.76
CA LYS A 235 -11.28 -2.26 -20.61
C LYS A 235 -10.07 -1.39 -20.26
N ALA A 236 -10.28 -0.11 -20.04
CA ALA A 236 -9.21 0.81 -19.61
C ALA A 236 -8.64 0.44 -18.23
N LEU A 237 -9.41 -0.25 -17.39
CA LEU A 237 -8.98 -0.79 -16.09
C LEU A 237 -8.36 -2.21 -16.19
N GLY A 238 -8.14 -2.72 -17.41
CA GLY A 238 -7.45 -4.00 -17.63
C GLY A 238 -8.35 -5.17 -18.05
N TYR A 239 -9.68 -5.02 -18.11
CA TYR A 239 -10.61 -6.08 -18.53
C TYR A 239 -10.72 -6.15 -20.07
N THR A 240 -9.62 -6.35 -20.75
CA THR A 240 -9.47 -6.20 -22.22
C THR A 240 -10.25 -7.24 -23.04
N SER A 241 -10.69 -8.35 -22.44
CA SER A 241 -11.43 -9.41 -23.11
C SER A 241 -12.93 -9.12 -23.31
N LEU A 242 -13.42 -7.97 -22.82
CA LEU A 242 -14.82 -7.57 -23.02
C LEU A 242 -15.07 -7.20 -24.48
N ASP A 243 -16.22 -7.64 -25.03
CA ASP A 243 -16.63 -7.27 -26.37
C ASP A 243 -17.06 -5.79 -26.47
N ASP A 244 -17.22 -5.29 -27.70
CA ASP A 244 -17.63 -3.92 -27.98
C ASP A 244 -19.14 -3.78 -28.25
N SER A 245 -19.96 -4.70 -27.74
CA SER A 245 -21.41 -4.61 -27.81
C SER A 245 -22.01 -3.81 -26.64
N GLY A 246 -23.22 -3.33 -26.79
CA GLY A 246 -24.03 -2.76 -25.70
C GLY A 246 -24.70 -3.82 -24.84
N GLY A 247 -24.26 -5.10 -24.89
CA GLY A 247 -24.85 -6.17 -24.11
C GLY A 247 -24.11 -6.44 -22.80
N PHE A 248 -24.85 -6.69 -21.73
CA PHE A 248 -24.31 -7.10 -20.44
C PHE A 248 -24.29 -8.63 -20.37
N GLY A 249 -23.22 -9.23 -20.89
CA GLY A 249 -23.01 -10.67 -20.93
C GLY A 249 -22.30 -11.23 -19.71
N GLY A 250 -22.00 -12.55 -19.73
CA GLY A 250 -21.28 -13.21 -18.64
C GLY A 250 -19.87 -12.67 -18.41
N GLY A 251 -19.16 -12.24 -19.46
CA GLY A 251 -17.85 -11.58 -19.34
C GLY A 251 -17.96 -10.25 -18.60
N THR A 252 -18.98 -9.45 -18.90
CA THR A 252 -19.24 -8.18 -18.23
C THR A 252 -19.61 -8.39 -16.76
N GLU A 253 -20.48 -9.36 -16.47
CA GLU A 253 -20.83 -9.74 -15.10
C GLU A 253 -19.60 -10.15 -14.28
N LYS A 254 -18.72 -10.96 -14.85
CA LYS A 254 -17.48 -11.37 -14.21
C LYS A 254 -16.58 -10.17 -13.90
N ALA A 255 -16.37 -9.28 -14.87
CA ALA A 255 -15.56 -8.07 -14.66
C ALA A 255 -16.16 -7.16 -13.57
N VAL A 256 -17.49 -7.00 -13.54
CA VAL A 256 -18.18 -6.24 -12.49
C VAL A 256 -17.97 -6.89 -11.12
N LYS A 257 -18.16 -8.21 -11.00
CA LYS A 257 -17.90 -8.94 -9.75
C LYS A 257 -16.46 -8.82 -9.29
N ASP A 258 -15.50 -8.89 -10.21
CA ASP A 258 -14.09 -8.73 -9.90
C ASP A 258 -13.81 -7.31 -9.35
N VAL A 259 -14.36 -6.27 -9.94
CA VAL A 259 -14.25 -4.89 -9.43
C VAL A 259 -14.90 -4.76 -8.05
N GLN A 260 -16.10 -5.31 -7.87
CA GLN A 260 -16.82 -5.30 -6.59
C GLN A 260 -15.99 -6.02 -5.51
N ARG A 261 -15.40 -7.18 -5.83
CA ARG A 261 -14.52 -7.92 -4.93
C ARG A 261 -13.28 -7.12 -4.55
N LEU A 262 -12.59 -6.54 -5.54
CA LEU A 262 -11.40 -5.72 -5.30
C LEU A 262 -11.70 -4.48 -4.45
N ALA A 263 -12.88 -3.90 -4.67
CA ALA A 263 -13.38 -2.77 -3.89
C ALA A 263 -14.11 -3.20 -2.59
N ARG A 264 -14.17 -4.51 -2.29
CA ARG A 264 -14.77 -5.13 -1.10
C ARG A 264 -16.25 -4.88 -0.89
N TYR A 265 -16.98 -4.89 -1.98
CA TYR A 265 -18.43 -4.95 -1.94
C TYR A 265 -18.94 -6.37 -2.21
N ASP A 266 -20.21 -6.62 -1.93
CA ASP A 266 -20.86 -7.86 -2.34
C ASP A 266 -20.76 -8.03 -3.85
N GLU A 267 -20.34 -9.23 -4.28
CA GLU A 267 -20.15 -9.58 -5.68
C GLU A 267 -21.50 -9.86 -6.36
N THR A 268 -22.37 -8.85 -6.39
CA THR A 268 -23.73 -8.99 -6.97
C THR A 268 -23.68 -9.14 -8.47
N GLY A 269 -22.65 -8.59 -9.14
CA GLY A 269 -22.60 -8.49 -10.59
C GLY A 269 -23.55 -7.44 -11.15
N GLU A 270 -24.24 -6.69 -10.31
CA GLU A 270 -25.14 -5.60 -10.66
C GLU A 270 -24.39 -4.25 -10.59
N VAL A 271 -24.79 -3.32 -11.44
CA VAL A 271 -24.18 -2.00 -11.61
C VAL A 271 -25.22 -0.93 -11.34
N GLY A 272 -24.93 -0.04 -10.45
CA GLY A 272 -25.69 1.17 -10.19
C GLY A 272 -24.80 2.41 -10.20
N GLU A 273 -25.31 3.50 -9.66
CA GLU A 273 -24.64 4.80 -9.66
C GLU A 273 -23.26 4.76 -8.97
N ASN A 274 -23.18 4.09 -7.83
CA ASN A 274 -21.95 4.04 -7.05
C ASN A 274 -20.87 3.17 -7.74
N PHE A 275 -21.27 2.10 -8.42
CA PHE A 275 -20.33 1.31 -9.24
C PHE A 275 -19.75 2.16 -10.37
N ILE A 276 -20.59 2.93 -11.07
CA ILE A 276 -20.10 3.85 -12.12
C ILE A 276 -19.14 4.88 -11.52
N LYS A 277 -19.49 5.51 -10.40
CA LYS A 277 -18.58 6.45 -9.71
C LYS A 277 -17.25 5.78 -9.29
N LEU A 278 -17.27 4.51 -8.89
CA LEU A 278 -16.09 3.76 -8.50
C LEU A 278 -15.12 3.57 -9.67
N ILE A 279 -15.61 3.17 -10.84
CA ILE A 279 -14.76 2.90 -12.00
C ILE A 279 -14.35 4.17 -12.75
N MET A 280 -14.98 5.31 -12.49
CA MET A 280 -14.67 6.59 -13.14
C MET A 280 -13.59 7.41 -12.42
N LYS A 281 -13.17 6.97 -11.24
CA LYS A 281 -12.03 7.55 -10.51
C LYS A 281 -10.71 7.11 -11.11
#